data_9c069b1374c692fff98b40ce90feac6e
#
_entry.id   9c069b1374c692fff98b40ce90feac6e
#
_cell.length_a   1.000
_cell.length_b   1.000
_cell.length_c   1.000
_cell.angle_alpha   90.00
_cell.angle_beta   90.00
_cell.angle_gamma   90.00
#
_symmetry.space_group_name_H-M   'P 1'
#
loop_
_entity.id
_entity.type
_entity.pdbx_description
1 polymer ?
#
loop_
_entity_poly.entity_id
_entity_poly.type
_entity_poly.pdbx_seq_one_letter_code
_entity_poly.pdbx_strand_id
1 'polypeptide(L)'
;MAMPMSAQQTRKSPHETISKVLGDNRVTITYGRPYTRDPNTGAPRVIWGGLVPWGTPDRLGADEATTFTTQQPIMIGDALVPAGTYTLYTVLSENGPSKLAISTNVGKWGVPVDTTHDLARVNLKKETLEKPVNQLTMAIEKDGPGAGVLKIMWENTQFSVALRKPDAQLDLPQASPTETLKQRIGLTDVEVVYSRPSARGRVMLGGNNPYGVIWRTGANNATRISFSTPVTIQGSKVAAGTYELFTIPGKDEWTLILQKASDQWGAYSYDPKKDVLRVTAKPVDLAHPVETFAIDFNDIRNDSATLNLTWEKTRVPFTIGFDVVGIVVPKIDAAMAATGKKPYAQAAIFYVDHHLDLDKANGWIDSAIAEQPNSFYLYYQKARVLAAKGDKAGAEAAARKSLELASTETEPGKSEYLRLNEALIAGLK
;
A
#
# COMPACT_ATOMS: atom_id res chain seq x y z
N MET A 1 35.81 -15.06 -24.48
CA MET A 1 36.38 -15.20 -23.12
C MET A 1 35.29 -15.75 -22.22
N ALA A 2 35.39 -17.01 -21.81
CA ALA A 2 34.46 -17.63 -20.88
C ALA A 2 34.82 -17.13 -19.46
N MET A 3 33.84 -16.55 -18.75
CA MET A 3 34.04 -16.24 -17.35
C MET A 3 34.16 -17.53 -16.55
N PRO A 4 35.09 -17.62 -15.57
CA PRO A 4 35.19 -18.80 -14.74
C PRO A 4 33.91 -18.93 -13.90
N MET A 5 33.28 -20.11 -13.99
CA MET A 5 32.25 -20.53 -13.03
C MET A 5 32.86 -20.47 -11.63
N SER A 6 32.32 -19.61 -10.78
CA SER A 6 32.64 -19.57 -9.35
C SER A 6 32.46 -20.98 -8.78
N ALA A 7 33.54 -21.54 -8.24
CA ALA A 7 33.48 -22.82 -7.56
C ALA A 7 32.44 -22.73 -6.43
N GLN A 8 31.43 -23.56 -6.52
CA GLN A 8 30.39 -23.68 -5.51
C GLN A 8 31.06 -24.17 -4.22
N GLN A 9 31.17 -23.28 -3.23
CA GLN A 9 31.80 -23.59 -1.95
C GLN A 9 31.02 -24.75 -1.31
N THR A 10 31.70 -25.87 -1.05
CA THR A 10 31.09 -27.08 -0.49
C THR A 10 30.52 -26.72 0.89
N ARG A 11 29.20 -26.75 1.02
CA ARG A 11 28.48 -26.42 2.29
C ARG A 11 28.87 -27.43 3.36
N LYS A 12 29.19 -26.94 4.56
CA LYS A 12 29.53 -27.76 5.71
C LYS A 12 28.33 -28.42 6.37
N SER A 13 27.16 -27.81 6.20
CA SER A 13 25.87 -28.33 6.63
C SER A 13 25.03 -28.67 5.42
N PRO A 14 24.65 -29.95 5.22
CA PRO A 14 23.83 -30.33 4.08
C PRO A 14 22.44 -29.67 4.21
N HIS A 15 21.85 -29.31 3.08
CA HIS A 15 20.48 -28.82 3.01
C HIS A 15 19.52 -29.97 2.73
N GLU A 16 18.36 -29.92 3.32
CA GLU A 16 17.27 -30.86 3.11
C GLU A 16 15.97 -30.13 2.80
N THR A 17 15.19 -30.72 1.91
CA THR A 17 13.82 -30.30 1.64
C THR A 17 12.87 -31.44 1.99
N ILE A 18 12.00 -31.21 2.94
CA ILE A 18 10.93 -32.13 3.30
C ILE A 18 9.60 -31.60 2.78
N SER A 19 8.73 -32.48 2.32
CA SER A 19 7.39 -32.12 1.84
C SER A 19 6.36 -33.13 2.31
N LYS A 20 5.20 -32.66 2.73
CA LYS A 20 4.08 -33.49 3.17
C LYS A 20 2.77 -32.93 2.63
N VAL A 21 1.89 -33.83 2.23
CA VAL A 21 0.50 -33.48 1.87
C VAL A 21 -0.40 -33.75 3.08
N LEU A 22 -1.02 -32.68 3.57
CA LEU A 22 -1.98 -32.69 4.68
C LEU A 22 -3.37 -32.36 4.11
N GLY A 23 -4.18 -33.37 3.85
CA GLY A 23 -5.43 -33.21 3.09
C GLY A 23 -5.15 -32.76 1.64
N ASP A 24 -5.66 -31.60 1.29
CA ASP A 24 -5.46 -30.93 -0.02
C ASP A 24 -4.29 -29.92 -0.03
N ASN A 25 -3.61 -29.73 1.10
CA ASN A 25 -2.52 -28.77 1.27
C ASN A 25 -1.16 -29.44 1.24
N ARG A 26 -0.29 -29.01 0.34
CA ARG A 26 1.14 -29.41 0.35
C ARG A 26 1.94 -28.40 1.16
N VAL A 27 2.63 -28.91 2.16
CA VAL A 27 3.55 -28.15 3.00
C VAL A 27 4.97 -28.60 2.68
N THR A 28 5.90 -27.63 2.51
CA THR A 28 7.30 -27.89 2.19
C THR A 28 8.20 -27.06 3.09
N ILE A 29 9.25 -27.66 3.64
CA ILE A 29 10.27 -26.99 4.45
C ILE A 29 11.64 -27.27 3.84
N THR A 30 12.43 -26.20 3.61
CA THR A 30 13.84 -26.31 3.19
C THR A 30 14.71 -25.67 4.26
N TYR A 31 15.73 -26.40 4.74
CA TYR A 31 16.58 -25.97 5.85
C TYR A 31 17.98 -26.55 5.77
N GLY A 32 18.95 -25.83 6.36
CA GLY A 32 20.31 -26.35 6.56
C GLY A 32 20.37 -27.22 7.82
N ARG A 33 21.11 -28.34 7.75
CA ARG A 33 21.18 -29.36 8.81
C ARG A 33 22.55 -29.37 9.49
N PRO A 34 22.77 -28.52 10.53
CA PRO A 34 24.02 -28.55 11.27
C PRO A 34 24.15 -29.81 12.14
N TYR A 35 25.40 -30.22 12.37
CA TYR A 35 25.75 -31.39 13.19
C TYR A 35 25.92 -30.97 14.67
N THR A 36 25.82 -31.97 15.60
CA THR A 36 26.16 -31.80 17.03
C THR A 36 27.66 -31.63 17.24
N ARG A 37 28.49 -32.04 16.27
CA ARG A 37 29.93 -31.86 16.29
C ARG A 37 30.35 -30.77 15.32
N ASP A 38 31.42 -30.08 15.66
CA ASP A 38 32.03 -29.10 14.76
C ASP A 38 32.56 -29.79 13.50
N PRO A 39 32.11 -29.38 12.31
CA PRO A 39 32.50 -30.06 11.06
C PRO A 39 33.98 -29.88 10.67
N ASN A 40 34.72 -28.95 11.30
CA ASN A 40 36.13 -28.75 11.05
C ASN A 40 37.02 -29.54 12.03
N THR A 41 36.65 -29.57 13.29
CA THR A 41 37.48 -30.13 14.37
C THR A 41 36.97 -31.47 14.89
N GLY A 42 35.73 -31.84 14.59
CA GLY A 42 35.07 -33.03 15.15
C GLY A 42 34.69 -32.89 16.63
N ALA A 43 34.99 -31.76 17.26
CA ALA A 43 34.72 -31.55 18.68
C ALA A 43 33.20 -31.46 18.95
N PRO A 44 32.72 -31.98 20.10
CA PRO A 44 31.33 -31.78 20.52
C PRO A 44 31.01 -30.30 20.70
N ARG A 45 29.80 -29.89 20.33
CA ARG A 45 29.30 -28.52 20.55
C ARG A 45 28.21 -28.52 21.57
N VAL A 46 28.14 -27.47 22.40
CA VAL A 46 26.98 -27.19 23.23
C VAL A 46 25.93 -26.56 22.31
N ILE A 47 24.85 -27.28 22.07
CA ILE A 47 23.79 -26.83 21.16
C ILE A 47 22.86 -25.83 21.86
N TRP A 48 22.15 -26.28 22.87
CA TRP A 48 21.14 -25.47 23.59
C TRP A 48 21.81 -24.56 24.60
N GLY A 49 21.56 -23.25 24.52
CA GLY A 49 22.23 -22.24 25.33
C GLY A 49 23.64 -21.85 24.83
N GLY A 50 24.19 -22.63 23.85
CA GLY A 50 25.46 -22.36 23.20
C GLY A 50 25.28 -21.93 21.75
N LEU A 51 25.24 -22.90 20.81
CA LEU A 51 25.05 -22.61 19.39
C LEU A 51 23.68 -21.99 19.10
N VAL A 52 22.64 -22.44 19.80
CA VAL A 52 21.29 -21.87 19.81
C VAL A 52 21.09 -21.21 21.17
N PRO A 53 21.28 -19.89 21.31
CA PRO A 53 21.21 -19.20 22.59
C PRO A 53 19.77 -19.11 23.11
N TRP A 54 19.64 -19.13 24.45
CA TRP A 54 18.34 -18.95 25.07
C TRP A 54 17.84 -17.49 24.98
N GLY A 55 16.55 -17.29 24.77
CA GLY A 55 15.88 -15.98 24.81
C GLY A 55 16.13 -15.08 23.61
N THR A 56 16.98 -15.48 22.67
CA THR A 56 17.27 -14.69 21.46
C THR A 56 16.74 -15.36 20.20
N PRO A 57 16.31 -14.58 19.18
CA PRO A 57 15.94 -15.15 17.91
C PRO A 57 17.10 -15.89 17.23
N ASP A 58 16.86 -17.13 16.82
CA ASP A 58 17.81 -17.97 16.12
C ASP A 58 17.21 -18.55 14.85
N ARG A 59 18.00 -18.51 13.74
CA ARG A 59 17.60 -18.96 12.39
C ARG A 59 17.38 -20.45 12.28
N LEU A 60 16.68 -21.09 12.92
CA LEU A 60 16.31 -22.52 12.84
C LEU A 60 17.01 -23.31 11.72
N GLY A 61 18.35 -23.51 11.83
CA GLY A 61 19.18 -24.22 10.86
C GLY A 61 20.53 -23.56 10.60
N ALA A 62 21.17 -23.92 9.48
CA ALA A 62 22.47 -23.40 9.05
C ALA A 62 22.36 -22.76 7.66
N ASP A 63 23.31 -21.88 7.36
CA ASP A 63 23.44 -21.15 6.11
C ASP A 63 22.23 -20.22 5.86
N GLU A 64 21.42 -20.44 4.82
CA GLU A 64 20.21 -19.65 4.56
C GLU A 64 19.12 -19.91 5.60
N ALA A 65 18.25 -18.93 5.78
CA ALA A 65 17.10 -19.03 6.66
C ALA A 65 16.18 -20.19 6.24
N THR A 66 15.68 -20.93 7.22
CA THR A 66 14.71 -22.02 6.98
C THR A 66 13.45 -21.47 6.32
N THR A 67 13.06 -22.02 5.18
CA THR A 67 11.84 -21.63 4.47
C THR A 67 10.73 -22.64 4.69
N PHE A 68 9.52 -22.11 4.82
CA PHE A 68 8.27 -22.86 4.94
C PHE A 68 7.33 -22.39 3.83
N THR A 69 6.85 -23.32 3.02
CA THR A 69 5.88 -23.02 1.96
C THR A 69 4.63 -23.84 2.16
N THR A 70 3.47 -23.21 2.06
CA THR A 70 2.15 -23.84 2.12
C THR A 70 1.31 -23.44 0.92
N GLN A 71 0.67 -24.39 0.24
CA GLN A 71 -0.14 -24.14 -0.95
C GLN A 71 -1.55 -23.61 -0.61
N GLN A 72 -2.05 -23.94 0.59
CA GLN A 72 -3.34 -23.49 1.11
C GLN A 72 -3.15 -22.84 2.48
N PRO A 73 -4.08 -22.01 2.98
CA PRO A 73 -4.03 -21.54 4.35
C PRO A 73 -3.94 -22.69 5.34
N ILE A 74 -3.12 -22.52 6.38
CA ILE A 74 -2.89 -23.54 7.41
C ILE A 74 -2.85 -22.90 8.80
N MET A 75 -3.34 -23.61 9.81
CA MET A 75 -3.09 -23.27 11.20
C MET A 75 -1.75 -23.87 11.63
N ILE A 76 -0.85 -23.06 12.16
CA ILE A 76 0.37 -23.49 12.86
C ILE A 76 0.16 -23.16 14.32
N GLY A 77 -0.04 -24.18 15.17
CA GLY A 77 -0.53 -23.96 16.52
C GLY A 77 -1.88 -23.23 16.51
N ASP A 78 -1.90 -22.03 17.07
CA ASP A 78 -3.06 -21.14 17.15
C ASP A 78 -3.08 -20.03 16.08
N ALA A 79 -2.03 -19.92 15.25
CA ALA A 79 -1.93 -18.88 14.23
C ALA A 79 -2.42 -19.36 12.85
N LEU A 80 -3.26 -18.55 12.21
CA LEU A 80 -3.62 -18.71 10.79
C LEU A 80 -2.50 -18.16 9.90
N VAL A 81 -1.94 -19.02 9.06
CA VAL A 81 -0.90 -18.69 8.08
C VAL A 81 -1.49 -18.82 6.68
N PRO A 82 -1.61 -17.73 5.91
CA PRO A 82 -2.09 -17.76 4.53
C PRO A 82 -1.24 -18.66 3.62
N ALA A 83 -1.75 -19.01 2.44
CA ALA A 83 -0.95 -19.64 1.40
C ALA A 83 0.24 -18.75 1.02
N GLY A 84 1.45 -19.30 0.92
CA GLY A 84 2.65 -18.52 0.64
C GLY A 84 3.94 -19.20 1.10
N THR A 85 5.03 -18.43 1.00
CA THR A 85 6.35 -18.82 1.48
C THR A 85 6.80 -17.88 2.60
N TYR A 86 7.35 -18.46 3.66
CA TYR A 86 7.71 -17.78 4.91
C TYR A 86 9.11 -18.23 5.36
N THR A 87 9.73 -17.40 6.18
CA THR A 87 10.91 -17.80 6.95
C THR A 87 10.48 -18.29 8.33
N LEU A 88 11.03 -19.44 8.75
CA LEU A 88 10.89 -19.92 10.13
C LEU A 88 12.15 -19.62 10.93
N TYR A 89 11.97 -19.14 12.15
CA TYR A 89 13.02 -19.02 13.15
C TYR A 89 12.48 -19.32 14.54
N THR A 90 13.37 -19.53 15.52
CA THR A 90 12.97 -19.87 16.88
C THR A 90 13.41 -18.82 17.89
N VAL A 91 12.65 -18.68 18.97
CA VAL A 91 13.06 -18.01 20.21
C VAL A 91 12.85 -19.02 21.33
N LEU A 92 13.91 -19.74 21.66
CA LEU A 92 13.86 -20.84 22.63
C LEU A 92 14.12 -20.33 24.05
N SER A 93 13.44 -20.92 25.01
CA SER A 93 13.63 -20.64 26.42
C SER A 93 14.12 -21.88 27.17
N GLU A 94 15.04 -21.69 28.11
CA GLU A 94 15.52 -22.77 28.97
C GLU A 94 14.41 -23.31 29.85
N ASN A 95 13.73 -22.42 30.58
CA ASN A 95 12.76 -22.74 31.66
C ASN A 95 11.35 -22.17 31.38
N GLY A 96 11.12 -21.54 30.22
CA GLY A 96 9.86 -20.92 29.83
C GLY A 96 9.33 -21.43 28.51
N PRO A 97 8.26 -20.81 27.98
CA PRO A 97 7.70 -21.20 26.70
C PRO A 97 8.64 -20.85 25.54
N SER A 98 8.98 -21.86 24.74
CA SER A 98 9.72 -21.70 23.48
C SER A 98 8.74 -21.34 22.35
N LYS A 99 9.19 -20.51 21.40
CA LYS A 99 8.37 -20.01 20.30
C LYS A 99 8.95 -20.39 18.94
N LEU A 100 8.07 -20.73 17.99
CA LEU A 100 8.34 -20.71 16.57
C LEU A 100 7.77 -19.41 15.98
N ALA A 101 8.58 -18.66 15.29
CA ALA A 101 8.17 -17.47 14.58
C ALA A 101 8.02 -17.76 13.08
N ILE A 102 6.98 -17.20 12.49
CA ILE A 102 6.67 -17.23 11.07
C ILE A 102 6.83 -15.81 10.54
N SER A 103 7.81 -15.57 9.67
CA SER A 103 8.12 -14.25 9.14
C SER A 103 7.85 -14.15 7.64
N THR A 104 7.33 -13.02 7.19
CA THR A 104 7.14 -12.70 5.77
C THR A 104 8.43 -12.28 5.06
N ASN A 105 9.53 -12.05 5.80
CA ASN A 105 10.84 -11.70 5.25
C ASN A 105 11.59 -12.96 4.77
N VAL A 106 11.48 -13.27 3.48
CA VAL A 106 12.07 -14.47 2.86
C VAL A 106 13.35 -14.17 2.09
N GLY A 107 14.12 -15.23 1.76
CA GLY A 107 15.30 -15.13 0.89
C GLY A 107 16.54 -14.48 1.55
N LYS A 108 16.63 -14.51 2.88
CA LYS A 108 17.76 -13.96 3.64
C LYS A 108 18.71 -15.07 4.13
N TRP A 109 19.92 -14.65 4.53
CA TRP A 109 20.91 -15.56 5.16
C TRP A 109 20.47 -16.01 6.57
N GLY A 110 19.51 -15.33 7.19
CA GLY A 110 18.91 -15.69 8.47
C GLY A 110 19.61 -15.14 9.71
N VAL A 111 20.76 -14.48 9.58
CA VAL A 111 21.42 -13.75 10.67
C VAL A 111 21.94 -12.40 10.17
N PRO A 112 21.71 -11.30 10.93
CA PRO A 112 20.85 -11.25 12.11
C PRO A 112 19.39 -11.54 11.76
N VAL A 113 18.62 -12.11 12.70
CA VAL A 113 17.20 -12.40 12.51
C VAL A 113 16.42 -11.09 12.57
N ASP A 114 15.67 -10.78 11.52
CA ASP A 114 14.78 -9.63 11.47
C ASP A 114 13.39 -10.02 11.98
N THR A 115 13.03 -9.50 13.13
CA THR A 115 11.75 -9.79 13.82
C THR A 115 10.63 -8.80 13.47
N THR A 116 10.90 -7.78 12.66
CA THR A 116 9.92 -6.73 12.32
C THR A 116 8.86 -7.18 11.32
N HIS A 117 9.11 -8.33 10.67
CA HIS A 117 8.22 -8.90 9.65
C HIS A 117 7.51 -10.19 10.14
N ASP A 118 7.40 -10.37 11.45
CA ASP A 118 6.70 -11.53 12.02
C ASP A 118 5.21 -11.47 11.72
N LEU A 119 4.71 -12.51 11.06
CA LEU A 119 3.29 -12.75 10.89
C LEU A 119 2.69 -13.28 12.21
N ALA A 120 3.40 -14.22 12.85
CA ALA A 120 2.97 -14.83 14.11
C ALA A 120 4.15 -15.45 14.86
N ARG A 121 3.95 -15.66 16.19
CA ARG A 121 4.82 -16.47 17.07
C ARG A 121 3.96 -17.45 17.84
N VAL A 122 4.15 -18.74 17.60
CA VAL A 122 3.38 -19.81 18.23
C VAL A 122 4.19 -20.57 19.27
N ASN A 123 3.54 -21.16 20.24
CA ASN A 123 4.20 -21.96 21.27
C ASN A 123 4.68 -23.30 20.70
N LEU A 124 5.89 -23.70 21.10
CA LEU A 124 6.46 -25.01 20.85
C LEU A 124 6.31 -25.88 22.09
N LYS A 125 5.88 -27.14 21.91
CA LYS A 125 5.95 -28.16 22.92
C LYS A 125 7.37 -28.74 22.95
N LYS A 126 8.02 -28.79 24.10
CA LYS A 126 9.36 -29.37 24.31
C LYS A 126 9.25 -30.77 24.90
N GLU A 127 9.97 -31.71 24.32
CA GLU A 127 10.02 -33.12 24.78
C GLU A 127 11.45 -33.64 24.70
N THR A 128 11.77 -34.65 25.56
CA THR A 128 13.05 -35.33 25.52
C THR A 128 12.95 -36.55 24.63
N LEU A 129 13.91 -36.73 23.72
CA LEU A 129 14.03 -37.91 22.88
C LEU A 129 14.69 -39.05 23.61
N GLU A 130 14.21 -40.28 23.41
CA GLU A 130 14.84 -41.51 23.93
C GLU A 130 16.22 -41.76 23.29
N LYS A 131 16.37 -41.41 22.01
CA LYS A 131 17.60 -41.56 21.24
C LYS A 131 18.07 -40.22 20.71
N PRO A 132 19.35 -39.85 20.90
CA PRO A 132 19.83 -38.56 20.43
C PRO A 132 19.89 -38.50 18.89
N VAL A 133 19.65 -37.32 18.34
CA VAL A 133 19.74 -37.01 16.93
C VAL A 133 20.98 -36.15 16.69
N ASN A 134 21.95 -36.68 15.95
CA ASN A 134 23.28 -36.07 15.75
C ASN A 134 23.30 -34.87 14.79
N GLN A 135 22.19 -34.59 14.13
CA GLN A 135 22.04 -33.52 13.15
C GLN A 135 20.65 -32.91 13.28
N LEU A 136 20.55 -31.59 13.14
CA LEU A 136 19.22 -30.95 13.14
C LEU A 136 18.34 -31.66 12.11
N THR A 137 17.21 -32.16 12.55
CA THR A 137 16.27 -32.92 11.73
C THR A 137 14.86 -32.36 11.93
N MET A 138 14.20 -32.02 10.83
CA MET A 138 12.78 -31.67 10.83
C MET A 138 11.96 -32.80 10.21
N ALA A 139 10.76 -32.98 10.71
CA ALA A 139 9.81 -33.94 10.17
C ALA A 139 8.39 -33.38 10.25
N ILE A 140 7.56 -33.71 9.25
CA ILE A 140 6.12 -33.47 9.31
C ILE A 140 5.44 -34.82 9.37
N GLU A 141 4.93 -35.17 10.55
CA GLU A 141 4.16 -36.40 10.75
C GLU A 141 2.69 -36.12 10.59
N LYS A 142 1.95 -37.07 9.96
CA LYS A 142 0.49 -36.95 9.86
C LYS A 142 -0.13 -37.24 11.22
N ASP A 143 -1.15 -36.41 11.56
CA ASP A 143 -1.93 -36.53 12.80
C ASP A 143 -3.41 -36.42 12.47
N GLY A 144 -3.90 -37.35 11.67
CA GLY A 144 -5.27 -37.39 11.20
C GLY A 144 -5.52 -36.75 9.81
N PRO A 145 -6.78 -36.67 9.37
CA PRO A 145 -7.14 -36.10 8.10
C PRO A 145 -6.88 -34.59 8.04
N GLY A 146 -6.00 -34.17 7.12
CA GLY A 146 -5.65 -32.75 6.96
C GLY A 146 -4.84 -32.13 8.08
N ALA A 147 -4.34 -32.93 9.00
CA ALA A 147 -3.54 -32.51 10.15
C ALA A 147 -2.16 -33.18 10.18
N GLY A 148 -1.21 -32.55 10.87
CA GLY A 148 0.11 -33.08 11.11
C GLY A 148 0.79 -32.36 12.27
N VAL A 149 1.98 -32.82 12.61
CA VAL A 149 2.84 -32.22 13.62
C VAL A 149 4.19 -31.93 12.96
N LEU A 150 4.61 -30.68 12.99
CA LEU A 150 6.00 -30.32 12.69
C LEU A 150 6.84 -30.63 13.92
N LYS A 151 7.86 -31.45 13.73
CA LYS A 151 8.86 -31.82 14.73
C LYS A 151 10.21 -31.24 14.34
N ILE A 152 10.92 -30.68 15.31
CA ILE A 152 12.26 -30.11 15.20
C ILE A 152 13.11 -30.83 16.24
N MET A 153 14.03 -31.67 15.80
CA MET A 153 14.77 -32.60 16.64
C MET A 153 16.28 -32.33 16.54
N TRP A 154 16.94 -32.23 17.68
CA TRP A 154 18.39 -32.14 17.75
C TRP A 154 18.89 -32.58 19.13
N GLU A 155 19.98 -33.34 19.18
CA GLU A 155 20.43 -34.03 20.39
C GLU A 155 19.29 -34.84 21.06
N ASN A 156 19.06 -34.66 22.32
CA ASN A 156 18.01 -35.32 23.08
C ASN A 156 16.70 -34.49 23.15
N THR A 157 16.58 -33.44 22.34
CA THR A 157 15.44 -32.51 22.42
C THR A 157 14.61 -32.51 21.14
N GLN A 158 13.31 -32.58 21.31
CA GLN A 158 12.32 -32.34 20.28
C GLN A 158 11.46 -31.12 20.66
N PHE A 159 11.31 -30.22 19.70
CA PHE A 159 10.25 -29.20 19.73
C PHE A 159 9.19 -29.57 18.69
N SER A 160 7.92 -29.35 19.02
CA SER A 160 6.84 -29.68 18.11
C SER A 160 5.72 -28.65 18.14
N VAL A 161 5.01 -28.53 17.00
CA VAL A 161 3.81 -27.69 16.83
C VAL A 161 2.83 -28.36 15.91
N ALA A 162 1.55 -28.27 16.21
CA ALA A 162 0.48 -28.80 15.35
C ALA A 162 0.32 -27.99 14.06
N LEU A 163 0.10 -28.72 12.97
CA LEU A 163 -0.29 -28.21 11.67
C LEU A 163 -1.69 -28.74 11.37
N ARG A 164 -2.66 -27.88 11.10
CA ARG A 164 -4.03 -28.32 10.79
C ARG A 164 -4.68 -27.44 9.76
N LYS A 165 -5.62 -27.99 9.03
CA LYS A 165 -6.50 -27.19 8.18
C LYS A 165 -7.23 -26.16 9.05
N PRO A 166 -7.37 -24.90 8.61
CA PRO A 166 -8.26 -23.96 9.30
C PRO A 166 -9.67 -24.52 9.39
N ASP A 167 -10.37 -24.21 10.48
CA ASP A 167 -11.76 -24.56 10.60
C ASP A 167 -12.55 -23.99 9.41
N ALA A 168 -13.48 -24.74 8.88
CA ALA A 168 -14.29 -24.31 7.76
C ALA A 168 -15.04 -23.02 8.14
N GLN A 169 -14.59 -21.89 7.62
CA GLN A 169 -15.36 -20.66 7.71
C GLN A 169 -16.37 -20.67 6.56
N LEU A 170 -17.64 -20.59 6.91
CA LEU A 170 -18.67 -20.33 5.91
C LEU A 170 -18.45 -18.91 5.37
N ASP A 171 -18.10 -18.82 4.10
CA ASP A 171 -18.05 -17.54 3.39
C ASP A 171 -19.51 -17.12 3.10
N LEU A 172 -20.06 -16.35 4.01
CA LEU A 172 -21.42 -15.84 3.89
C LEU A 172 -21.38 -14.39 3.36
N PRO A 173 -22.36 -14.02 2.53
CA PRO A 173 -22.50 -12.64 2.09
C PRO A 173 -22.56 -11.68 3.27
N GLN A 174 -21.65 -10.69 3.28
CA GLN A 174 -21.58 -9.71 4.35
C GLN A 174 -22.77 -8.74 4.25
N ALA A 175 -23.39 -8.45 5.38
CA ALA A 175 -24.50 -7.47 5.46
C ALA A 175 -24.06 -6.05 5.09
N SER A 176 -22.78 -5.74 5.27
CA SER A 176 -22.12 -4.47 4.91
C SER A 176 -20.81 -4.82 4.21
N PRO A 177 -20.83 -5.07 2.88
CA PRO A 177 -19.61 -5.46 2.15
C PRO A 177 -18.57 -4.36 2.19
N THR A 178 -17.30 -4.78 2.15
CA THR A 178 -16.17 -3.86 2.10
C THR A 178 -15.98 -3.35 0.68
N GLU A 179 -15.74 -2.06 0.55
CA GLU A 179 -15.29 -1.41 -0.68
C GLU A 179 -13.90 -0.84 -0.49
N THR A 180 -13.09 -0.94 -1.55
CA THR A 180 -11.82 -0.23 -1.68
C THR A 180 -11.91 0.74 -2.85
N LEU A 181 -11.94 2.02 -2.56
CA LEU A 181 -11.93 3.11 -3.53
C LEU A 181 -10.49 3.60 -3.70
N LYS A 182 -9.98 3.57 -4.93
CA LYS A 182 -8.66 4.12 -5.27
C LYS A 182 -8.81 5.22 -6.31
N GLN A 183 -8.26 6.39 -6.02
CA GLN A 183 -8.30 7.53 -6.92
C GLN A 183 -6.93 8.22 -6.93
N ARG A 184 -6.37 8.41 -8.13
CA ARG A 184 -5.24 9.31 -8.33
C ARG A 184 -5.75 10.71 -8.64
N ILE A 185 -5.28 11.71 -7.89
CA ILE A 185 -5.64 13.11 -8.05
C ILE A 185 -4.35 13.91 -8.12
N GLY A 186 -4.08 14.56 -9.25
CA GLY A 186 -2.77 15.14 -9.51
C GLY A 186 -1.67 14.08 -9.40
N LEU A 187 -0.79 14.24 -8.43
CA LEU A 187 0.33 13.31 -8.15
C LEU A 187 0.11 12.47 -6.88
N THR A 188 -1.05 12.55 -6.26
CA THR A 188 -1.40 11.87 -5.01
C THR A 188 -2.29 10.67 -5.29
N ASP A 189 -1.88 9.50 -4.81
CA ASP A 189 -2.75 8.34 -4.76
C ASP A 189 -3.52 8.38 -3.45
N VAL A 190 -4.85 8.34 -3.55
CA VAL A 190 -5.78 8.29 -2.41
C VAL A 190 -6.47 6.94 -2.41
N GLU A 191 -6.48 6.25 -1.27
CA GLU A 191 -7.21 5.01 -1.08
C GLU A 191 -8.14 5.13 0.11
N VAL A 192 -9.40 4.70 -0.04
CA VAL A 192 -10.39 4.59 1.04
C VAL A 192 -10.87 3.16 1.13
N VAL A 193 -10.76 2.55 2.31
CA VAL A 193 -11.26 1.20 2.60
C VAL A 193 -12.34 1.32 3.67
N TYR A 194 -13.56 0.90 3.34
CA TYR A 194 -14.69 1.04 4.24
C TYR A 194 -15.75 -0.04 4.00
N SER A 195 -16.57 -0.33 5.00
CA SER A 195 -17.73 -1.21 4.84
C SER A 195 -18.99 -0.39 4.61
N ARG A 196 -19.84 -0.86 3.67
CA ARG A 196 -21.01 -0.17 3.14
C ARG A 196 -22.31 -0.71 3.73
N PRO A 197 -22.81 -0.14 4.85
CA PRO A 197 -24.11 -0.51 5.38
C PRO A 197 -25.24 0.02 4.50
N SER A 198 -26.35 -0.75 4.39
CA SER A 198 -27.60 -0.35 3.76
C SER A 198 -28.65 -0.03 4.82
N ALA A 199 -29.52 0.93 4.53
CA ALA A 199 -30.56 1.37 5.46
C ALA A 199 -31.60 0.28 5.74
N ARG A 200 -32.03 -0.46 4.73
CA ARG A 200 -33.01 -1.57 4.86
C ARG A 200 -34.25 -1.17 5.64
N GLY A 201 -34.84 -0.01 5.28
CA GLY A 201 -36.02 0.51 5.91
C GLY A 201 -35.82 1.13 7.29
N ARG A 202 -34.59 1.23 7.81
CA ARG A 202 -34.27 1.90 9.07
C ARG A 202 -33.93 3.36 8.84
N VAL A 203 -34.12 4.19 9.86
CA VAL A 203 -33.58 5.54 9.90
C VAL A 203 -32.14 5.44 10.40
N MET A 204 -31.19 5.78 9.56
CA MET A 204 -29.76 5.66 9.88
C MET A 204 -29.22 6.95 10.50
N LEU A 205 -29.33 8.09 9.81
CA LEU A 205 -28.85 9.38 10.30
C LEU A 205 -29.86 9.99 11.30
N GLY A 206 -29.40 10.25 12.51
CA GLY A 206 -30.26 10.66 13.63
C GLY A 206 -31.04 9.51 14.29
N GLY A 207 -30.96 8.29 13.74
CA GLY A 207 -31.53 7.05 14.28
C GLY A 207 -30.44 6.11 14.76
N ASN A 208 -30.10 5.08 13.96
CA ASN A 208 -29.05 4.11 14.31
C ASN A 208 -27.65 4.76 14.48
N ASN A 209 -27.38 5.84 13.76
CA ASN A 209 -26.24 6.72 13.99
C ASN A 209 -26.75 8.06 14.52
N PRO A 210 -26.86 8.24 15.85
CA PRO A 210 -27.41 9.44 16.46
C PRO A 210 -26.59 10.68 16.11
N TYR A 211 -27.25 11.82 15.96
CA TYR A 211 -26.56 13.09 15.81
C TYR A 211 -25.74 13.45 17.05
N GLY A 212 -24.56 14.05 16.85
CA GLY A 212 -23.64 14.42 17.91
C GLY A 212 -22.81 13.26 18.47
N VAL A 213 -22.97 12.03 17.96
CA VAL A 213 -22.24 10.85 18.42
C VAL A 213 -21.18 10.45 17.40
N ILE A 214 -19.97 10.09 17.90
CA ILE A 214 -18.88 9.62 17.06
C ILE A 214 -19.28 8.35 16.29
N TRP A 215 -19.02 8.33 14.99
CA TRP A 215 -19.31 7.24 14.09
C TRP A 215 -18.06 6.85 13.28
N ARG A 216 -17.80 5.56 13.14
CA ARG A 216 -16.70 4.99 12.35
C ARG A 216 -16.81 5.21 10.83
N THR A 217 -17.78 6.00 10.38
CA THR A 217 -18.03 6.38 8.99
C THR A 217 -18.19 5.16 8.06
N GLY A 218 -19.02 4.21 8.48
CA GLY A 218 -19.25 2.94 7.81
C GLY A 218 -19.77 1.88 8.77
N ALA A 219 -19.37 0.64 8.53
CA ALA A 219 -19.70 -0.52 9.38
C ALA A 219 -18.43 -1.35 9.63
N ASN A 220 -18.52 -2.33 10.55
CA ASN A 220 -17.42 -3.21 10.93
C ASN A 220 -16.21 -2.43 11.45
N ASN A 221 -15.03 -2.56 10.82
CA ASN A 221 -13.84 -1.76 11.17
C ASN A 221 -14.06 -0.28 10.84
N ALA A 222 -13.33 0.58 11.51
CA ALA A 222 -13.30 2.01 11.17
C ALA A 222 -12.83 2.20 9.73
N THR A 223 -13.47 3.16 9.05
CA THR A 223 -13.07 3.54 7.68
C THR A 223 -11.63 4.04 7.68
N ARG A 224 -10.83 3.56 6.72
CA ARG A 224 -9.44 4.01 6.53
C ARG A 224 -9.33 4.86 5.27
N ILE A 225 -8.53 5.92 5.36
CA ILE A 225 -8.14 6.76 4.23
C ILE A 225 -6.63 6.92 4.22
N SER A 226 -6.02 6.77 3.04
CA SER A 226 -4.57 6.89 2.85
C SER A 226 -4.25 7.92 1.79
N PHE A 227 -3.18 8.69 2.02
CA PHE A 227 -2.65 9.69 1.10
C PHE A 227 -1.17 9.41 0.84
N SER A 228 -0.76 9.28 -0.44
CA SER A 228 0.65 9.05 -0.79
C SER A 228 1.54 10.30 -0.66
N THR A 229 0.95 11.49 -0.61
CA THR A 229 1.62 12.79 -0.38
C THR A 229 0.83 13.62 0.62
N PRO A 230 1.39 14.67 1.22
CA PRO A 230 0.65 15.60 2.06
C PRO A 230 -0.52 16.24 1.29
N VAL A 231 -1.65 16.44 1.98
CA VAL A 231 -2.87 17.04 1.45
C VAL A 231 -3.41 18.13 2.38
N THR A 232 -4.44 18.83 1.95
CA THR A 232 -5.27 19.62 2.85
C THR A 232 -6.70 19.08 2.83
N ILE A 233 -7.40 19.10 3.97
CA ILE A 233 -8.84 18.80 4.03
C ILE A 233 -9.52 20.03 4.65
N GLN A 234 -10.46 20.63 3.96
CA GLN A 234 -11.07 21.91 4.35
C GLN A 234 -10.00 22.97 4.71
N GLY A 235 -8.91 23.02 3.93
CA GLY A 235 -7.78 23.93 4.14
C GLY A 235 -6.79 23.52 5.24
N SER A 236 -7.10 22.55 6.07
CA SER A 236 -6.22 22.07 7.15
C SER A 236 -5.23 21.01 6.64
N LYS A 237 -3.95 21.16 6.97
CA LYS A 237 -2.87 20.27 6.50
C LYS A 237 -2.93 18.88 7.13
N VAL A 238 -2.75 17.86 6.29
CA VAL A 238 -2.65 16.45 6.66
C VAL A 238 -1.39 15.87 6.02
N ALA A 239 -0.53 15.24 6.81
CA ALA A 239 0.67 14.59 6.29
C ALA A 239 0.31 13.35 5.43
N ALA A 240 1.24 12.90 4.59
CA ALA A 240 1.12 11.61 3.93
C ALA A 240 1.02 10.49 4.98
N GLY A 241 0.22 9.46 4.69
CA GLY A 241 0.03 8.34 5.60
C GLY A 241 -1.37 7.74 5.55
N THR A 242 -1.61 6.80 6.44
CA THR A 242 -2.90 6.11 6.60
C THR A 242 -3.56 6.53 7.90
N TYR A 243 -4.85 6.83 7.81
CA TYR A 243 -5.66 7.34 8.91
C TYR A 243 -6.95 6.54 9.04
N GLU A 244 -7.46 6.43 10.26
CA GLU A 244 -8.86 6.10 10.50
C GLU A 244 -9.70 7.36 10.37
N LEU A 245 -10.80 7.24 9.65
CA LEU A 245 -11.75 8.31 9.39
C LEU A 245 -13.00 8.10 10.23
N PHE A 246 -13.25 9.05 11.13
CA PHE A 246 -14.46 9.13 11.92
C PHE A 246 -15.26 10.35 11.53
N THR A 247 -16.55 10.31 11.81
CA THR A 247 -17.42 11.49 11.71
C THR A 247 -18.29 11.64 12.94
N ILE A 248 -18.72 12.88 13.19
CA ILE A 248 -19.83 13.17 14.08
C ILE A 248 -20.95 13.75 13.21
N PRO A 249 -21.97 12.95 12.88
CA PRO A 249 -23.12 13.45 12.12
C PRO A 249 -23.87 14.53 12.90
N GLY A 250 -24.31 15.56 12.20
CA GLY A 250 -25.18 16.61 12.73
C GLY A 250 -26.25 16.95 11.71
N LYS A 251 -27.31 17.64 12.13
CA LYS A 251 -28.36 18.07 11.21
C LYS A 251 -27.88 19.17 10.27
N ASP A 252 -27.16 20.15 10.83
CA ASP A 252 -26.74 21.35 10.12
C ASP A 252 -25.25 21.36 9.78
N GLU A 253 -24.45 20.54 10.47
CA GLU A 253 -23.01 20.44 10.29
C GLU A 253 -22.50 19.06 10.71
N TRP A 254 -21.60 18.51 9.91
CA TRP A 254 -20.86 17.28 10.23
C TRP A 254 -19.41 17.60 10.56
N THR A 255 -18.85 16.88 11.51
CA THR A 255 -17.42 16.92 11.78
C THR A 255 -16.75 15.67 11.18
N LEU A 256 -15.70 15.86 10.37
CA LEU A 256 -14.79 14.81 9.93
C LEU A 256 -13.55 14.83 10.80
N ILE A 257 -13.12 13.66 11.24
CA ILE A 257 -11.99 13.46 12.14
C ILE A 257 -11.05 12.41 11.54
N LEU A 258 -9.75 12.68 11.61
CA LEU A 258 -8.72 11.70 11.28
C LEU A 258 -7.91 11.37 12.53
N GLN A 259 -7.64 10.07 12.72
CA GLN A 259 -6.66 9.56 13.68
C GLN A 259 -5.64 8.71 12.93
N LYS A 260 -4.41 8.53 13.48
CA LYS A 260 -3.48 7.54 12.92
C LYS A 260 -4.13 6.15 12.98
N ALA A 261 -4.04 5.40 11.88
CA ALA A 261 -4.65 4.09 11.78
C ALA A 261 -4.16 3.12 12.86
N SER A 262 -5.10 2.41 13.49
CA SER A 262 -4.87 1.43 14.55
C SER A 262 -5.66 0.13 14.35
N ASP A 263 -6.35 0.00 13.19
CA ASP A 263 -7.18 -1.15 12.78
C ASP A 263 -8.27 -1.52 13.81
N GLN A 264 -8.90 -0.50 14.41
CA GLN A 264 -9.90 -0.75 15.43
C GLN A 264 -11.26 -1.16 14.83
N TRP A 265 -11.95 -2.03 15.57
CA TRP A 265 -13.34 -2.37 15.30
C TRP A 265 -14.28 -1.29 15.85
N GLY A 266 -15.15 -0.76 14.97
CA GLY A 266 -16.11 0.25 15.40
C GLY A 266 -15.46 1.60 15.75
N ALA A 267 -16.02 2.28 16.73
CA ALA A 267 -15.47 3.50 17.33
C ALA A 267 -15.28 3.32 18.85
N TYR A 268 -15.17 2.07 19.32
CA TYR A 268 -15.14 1.75 20.77
C TYR A 268 -13.83 2.17 21.44
N SER A 269 -12.74 2.24 20.69
CA SER A 269 -11.42 2.67 21.18
C SER A 269 -11.05 4.09 20.71
N TYR A 270 -12.06 4.84 20.21
CA TYR A 270 -11.85 6.23 19.82
C TYR A 270 -11.41 7.08 21.02
N ASP A 271 -10.31 7.82 20.83
CA ASP A 271 -9.76 8.72 21.85
C ASP A 271 -9.55 10.12 21.21
N PRO A 272 -10.31 11.15 21.61
CA PRO A 272 -10.20 12.48 21.01
C PRO A 272 -8.82 13.14 21.18
N LYS A 273 -7.97 12.64 22.11
CA LYS A 273 -6.59 13.11 22.27
C LYS A 273 -5.66 12.65 21.13
N LYS A 274 -6.10 11.68 20.33
CA LYS A 274 -5.36 11.14 19.19
C LYS A 274 -5.79 11.77 17.85
N ASP A 275 -6.71 12.73 17.86
CA ASP A 275 -7.15 13.42 16.66
C ASP A 275 -5.97 14.18 16.03
N VAL A 276 -5.69 13.90 14.76
CA VAL A 276 -4.71 14.63 13.96
C VAL A 276 -5.36 15.68 13.08
N LEU A 277 -6.66 15.54 12.85
CA LEU A 277 -7.50 16.50 12.13
C LEU A 277 -8.92 16.48 12.68
N ARG A 278 -9.53 17.66 12.75
CA ARG A 278 -10.96 17.85 12.97
C ARG A 278 -11.40 19.03 12.13
N VAL A 279 -12.29 18.77 11.16
CA VAL A 279 -12.85 19.78 10.26
C VAL A 279 -14.34 19.59 10.08
N THR A 280 -15.05 20.62 9.64
CA THR A 280 -16.50 20.57 9.50
C THR A 280 -16.95 20.83 8.07
N ALA A 281 -18.13 20.31 7.72
CA ALA A 281 -18.82 20.61 6.47
C ALA A 281 -20.33 20.57 6.67
N LYS A 282 -21.05 21.36 5.89
CA LYS A 282 -22.50 21.38 5.90
C LYS A 282 -23.05 20.25 5.02
N PRO A 283 -24.04 19.50 5.50
CA PRO A 283 -24.75 18.52 4.68
C PRO A 283 -25.57 19.20 3.59
N VAL A 284 -25.78 18.49 2.51
CA VAL A 284 -26.64 18.88 1.37
C VAL A 284 -27.72 17.82 1.23
N ASP A 285 -28.98 18.28 1.12
CA ASP A 285 -30.12 17.41 0.93
C ASP A 285 -30.17 16.88 -0.50
N LEU A 286 -30.45 15.58 -0.65
CA LEU A 286 -30.61 14.91 -1.93
C LEU A 286 -32.11 14.77 -2.28
N ALA A 287 -32.44 14.91 -3.56
CA ALA A 287 -33.79 14.72 -4.08
C ALA A 287 -34.28 13.26 -3.87
N HIS A 288 -33.37 12.28 -4.00
CA HIS A 288 -33.66 10.86 -3.84
C HIS A 288 -32.77 10.23 -2.77
N PRO A 289 -33.30 9.31 -1.96
CA PRO A 289 -32.52 8.63 -0.94
C PRO A 289 -31.51 7.64 -1.55
N VAL A 290 -30.32 7.57 -0.95
CA VAL A 290 -29.29 6.57 -1.24
C VAL A 290 -29.38 5.47 -0.20
N GLU A 291 -29.71 4.27 -0.62
CA GLU A 291 -29.96 3.11 0.26
C GLU A 291 -28.70 2.63 0.98
N THR A 292 -27.58 2.55 0.25
CA THR A 292 -26.30 2.04 0.76
C THR A 292 -25.32 3.18 0.94
N PHE A 293 -24.73 3.29 2.13
CA PHE A 293 -23.69 4.29 2.42
C PHE A 293 -22.59 4.26 1.36
N ALA A 294 -22.22 5.42 0.86
CA ALA A 294 -21.20 5.58 -0.17
C ALA A 294 -20.20 6.68 0.18
N ILE A 295 -18.93 6.43 -0.16
CA ILE A 295 -17.86 7.42 -0.20
C ILE A 295 -17.40 7.53 -1.65
N ASP A 296 -17.33 8.74 -2.18
CA ASP A 296 -16.88 8.98 -3.55
C ASP A 296 -16.08 10.28 -3.67
N PHE A 297 -15.38 10.44 -4.81
CA PHE A 297 -14.69 11.68 -5.18
C PHE A 297 -15.36 12.29 -6.40
N ASN A 298 -15.74 13.56 -6.27
CA ASN A 298 -16.27 14.37 -7.37
C ASN A 298 -15.45 15.66 -7.56
N ASP A 299 -15.77 16.41 -8.60
CA ASP A 299 -15.11 17.69 -8.94
C ASP A 299 -13.58 17.57 -8.96
N ILE A 300 -13.10 16.45 -9.53
CA ILE A 300 -11.67 16.14 -9.57
C ILE A 300 -10.96 17.11 -10.52
N ARG A 301 -9.97 17.82 -9.97
CA ARG A 301 -9.03 18.69 -10.70
C ARG A 301 -7.59 18.21 -10.45
N ASN A 302 -6.62 18.88 -11.02
CA ASN A 302 -5.22 18.53 -10.81
C ASN A 302 -4.77 18.74 -9.34
N ASP A 303 -5.35 19.71 -8.66
CA ASP A 303 -4.97 20.20 -7.33
C ASP A 303 -6.07 20.09 -6.28
N SER A 304 -7.25 19.58 -6.63
CA SER A 304 -8.38 19.48 -5.71
C SER A 304 -9.37 18.40 -6.11
N ALA A 305 -10.13 17.94 -5.12
CA ALA A 305 -11.31 17.09 -5.32
C ALA A 305 -12.29 17.29 -4.14
N THR A 306 -13.53 16.87 -4.34
CA THR A 306 -14.53 16.79 -3.28
C THR A 306 -14.71 15.34 -2.84
N LEU A 307 -14.40 15.04 -1.57
CA LEU A 307 -14.74 13.79 -0.91
C LEU A 307 -16.17 13.89 -0.41
N ASN A 308 -17.06 13.04 -0.88
CA ASN A 308 -18.45 12.99 -0.44
C ASN A 308 -18.71 11.80 0.47
N LEU A 309 -19.47 12.01 1.51
CA LEU A 309 -20.09 10.98 2.34
C LEU A 309 -21.60 11.04 2.08
N THR A 310 -22.17 9.96 1.51
CA THR A 310 -23.54 9.98 1.02
C THR A 310 -24.34 8.84 1.61
N TRP A 311 -25.47 9.16 2.28
CA TRP A 311 -26.42 8.16 2.77
C TRP A 311 -27.80 8.77 2.96
N GLU A 312 -28.85 7.95 2.77
CA GLU A 312 -30.24 8.41 2.81
C GLU A 312 -30.43 9.64 1.92
N LYS A 313 -30.97 10.72 2.42
CA LYS A 313 -31.13 11.99 1.69
C LYS A 313 -30.01 12.99 1.96
N THR A 314 -28.87 12.54 2.45
CA THR A 314 -27.80 13.45 2.91
C THR A 314 -26.50 13.17 2.15
N ARG A 315 -25.88 14.23 1.63
CA ARG A 315 -24.49 14.23 1.14
C ARG A 315 -23.69 15.25 1.92
N VAL A 316 -22.51 14.87 2.37
CA VAL A 316 -21.60 15.78 3.08
C VAL A 316 -20.30 15.91 2.27
N PRO A 317 -20.08 17.07 1.61
CA PRO A 317 -18.88 17.31 0.81
C PRO A 317 -17.74 17.86 1.66
N PHE A 318 -16.54 17.30 1.52
CA PHE A 318 -15.30 17.82 2.08
C PHE A 318 -14.31 18.09 0.96
N THR A 319 -13.80 19.30 0.87
CA THR A 319 -12.78 19.67 -0.13
C THR A 319 -11.43 19.13 0.30
N ILE A 320 -10.77 18.40 -0.60
CA ILE A 320 -9.37 17.95 -0.45
C ILE A 320 -8.52 18.73 -1.46
N GLY A 321 -7.45 19.37 -0.98
CA GLY A 321 -6.48 20.08 -1.80
C GLY A 321 -5.15 19.31 -1.85
N PHE A 322 -4.46 19.41 -3.01
CA PHE A 322 -3.21 18.71 -3.30
C PHE A 322 -2.17 19.73 -3.74
N ASP A 323 -0.99 19.74 -3.12
CA ASP A 323 0.09 20.66 -3.44
C ASP A 323 0.89 20.18 -4.67
N VAL A 324 0.24 20.23 -5.83
CA VAL A 324 0.87 19.84 -7.11
C VAL A 324 2.02 20.79 -7.46
N VAL A 325 1.85 22.09 -7.22
CA VAL A 325 2.86 23.10 -7.53
C VAL A 325 4.13 22.89 -6.68
N GLY A 326 3.97 22.73 -5.37
CA GLY A 326 5.09 22.48 -4.46
C GLY A 326 5.87 21.18 -4.75
N ILE A 327 5.20 20.20 -5.35
CA ILE A 327 5.82 18.93 -5.74
C ILE A 327 6.51 19.01 -7.11
N VAL A 328 5.90 19.72 -8.08
CA VAL A 328 6.35 19.69 -9.49
C VAL A 328 7.40 20.73 -9.78
N VAL A 329 7.30 21.96 -9.22
CA VAL A 329 8.26 23.04 -9.48
C VAL A 329 9.70 22.65 -9.18
N PRO A 330 10.03 22.05 -8.00
CA PRO A 330 11.39 21.59 -7.75
C PRO A 330 11.90 20.54 -8.74
N LYS A 331 11.00 19.68 -9.26
CA LYS A 331 11.36 18.69 -10.28
C LYS A 331 11.64 19.33 -11.65
N ILE A 332 10.87 20.35 -12.01
CA ILE A 332 11.12 21.15 -13.22
C ILE A 332 12.47 21.84 -13.09
N ASP A 333 12.74 22.52 -11.99
CA ASP A 333 14.02 23.21 -11.75
C ASP A 333 15.21 22.25 -11.84
N ALA A 334 15.10 21.07 -11.22
CA ALA A 334 16.12 20.03 -11.32
C ALA A 334 16.30 19.51 -12.76
N ALA A 335 15.21 19.29 -13.52
CA ALA A 335 15.27 18.83 -14.89
C ALA A 335 15.86 19.91 -15.83
N MET A 336 15.58 21.18 -15.56
CA MET A 336 16.17 22.32 -16.30
C MET A 336 17.66 22.53 -16.00
N ALA A 337 18.11 22.17 -14.80
CA ALA A 337 19.54 22.24 -14.43
C ALA A 337 20.34 21.02 -14.92
N ALA A 338 19.71 19.86 -15.15
CA ALA A 338 20.37 18.62 -15.56
C ALA A 338 21.06 18.75 -16.94
N THR A 339 22.00 17.87 -17.26
CA THR A 339 22.57 17.74 -18.60
C THR A 339 21.63 16.99 -19.53
N GLY A 340 21.64 17.30 -20.85
CA GLY A 340 20.83 16.63 -21.87
C GLY A 340 19.56 17.38 -22.26
N LYS A 341 18.61 16.66 -22.89
CA LYS A 341 17.37 17.23 -23.40
C LYS A 341 16.49 17.78 -22.27
N LYS A 342 16.03 19.02 -22.42
CA LYS A 342 15.19 19.70 -21.43
C LYS A 342 13.70 19.46 -21.72
N PRO A 343 12.85 19.35 -20.71
CA PRO A 343 11.40 19.19 -20.88
C PRO A 343 10.70 20.56 -21.09
N TYR A 344 11.20 21.38 -22.02
CA TYR A 344 10.75 22.76 -22.21
C TYR A 344 9.23 22.89 -22.37
N ALA A 345 8.63 22.12 -23.29
CA ALA A 345 7.19 22.18 -23.52
C ALA A 345 6.37 21.81 -22.29
N GLN A 346 6.74 20.72 -21.62
CA GLN A 346 6.03 20.25 -20.41
C GLN A 346 6.12 21.27 -19.27
N ALA A 347 7.28 21.86 -19.06
CA ALA A 347 7.49 22.90 -18.05
C ALA A 347 6.69 24.18 -18.35
N ALA A 348 6.69 24.64 -19.62
CA ALA A 348 5.91 25.80 -20.03
C ALA A 348 4.41 25.61 -19.84
N ILE A 349 3.90 24.43 -20.23
CA ILE A 349 2.48 24.06 -20.07
C ILE A 349 2.11 24.03 -18.60
N PHE A 350 2.93 23.39 -17.75
CA PHE A 350 2.67 23.35 -16.32
C PHE A 350 2.61 24.76 -15.71
N TYR A 351 3.53 25.66 -16.11
CA TYR A 351 3.57 27.02 -15.58
C TYR A 351 2.36 27.85 -16.04
N VAL A 352 1.90 27.71 -17.28
CA VAL A 352 0.70 28.43 -17.73
C VAL A 352 -0.57 27.88 -17.08
N ASP A 353 -0.68 26.56 -16.92
CA ASP A 353 -1.84 25.91 -16.30
C ASP A 353 -2.02 26.29 -14.82
N HIS A 354 -0.90 26.57 -14.13
CA HIS A 354 -0.88 26.94 -12.72
C HIS A 354 -0.63 28.44 -12.48
N HIS A 355 -0.69 29.29 -13.51
CA HIS A 355 -0.48 30.75 -13.42
C HIS A 355 0.82 31.13 -12.71
N LEU A 356 1.91 30.39 -12.97
CA LEU A 356 3.24 30.65 -12.41
C LEU A 356 3.98 31.72 -13.22
N ASP A 357 5.32 31.73 -13.17
CA ASP A 357 6.16 32.68 -13.93
C ASP A 357 5.96 32.50 -15.45
N LEU A 358 5.10 33.35 -16.01
CA LEU A 358 4.76 33.31 -17.44
C LEU A 358 5.91 33.77 -18.36
N ASP A 359 6.89 34.51 -17.85
CA ASP A 359 8.08 34.88 -18.61
C ASP A 359 9.00 33.68 -18.80
N LYS A 360 9.21 32.89 -17.76
CA LYS A 360 9.89 31.60 -17.89
C LYS A 360 9.15 30.65 -18.83
N ALA A 361 7.83 30.53 -18.68
CA ALA A 361 7.01 29.70 -19.56
C ALA A 361 7.18 30.11 -21.04
N ASN A 362 7.18 31.41 -21.33
CA ASN A 362 7.38 31.91 -22.69
C ASN A 362 8.78 31.58 -23.23
N GLY A 363 9.84 31.75 -22.43
CA GLY A 363 11.20 31.38 -22.85
C GLY A 363 11.34 29.87 -23.12
N TRP A 364 10.71 29.03 -22.32
CA TRP A 364 10.75 27.58 -22.51
C TRP A 364 9.94 27.14 -23.73
N ILE A 365 8.75 27.71 -23.98
CA ILE A 365 7.98 27.32 -25.15
C ILE A 365 8.69 27.76 -26.43
N ASP A 366 9.40 28.92 -26.44
CA ASP A 366 10.24 29.35 -27.56
C ASP A 366 11.40 28.36 -27.79
N SER A 367 12.03 27.88 -26.72
CA SER A 367 13.08 26.85 -26.80
C SER A 367 12.53 25.54 -27.38
N ALA A 368 11.32 25.12 -26.96
CA ALA A 368 10.66 23.93 -27.51
C ALA A 368 10.33 24.08 -29.01
N ILE A 369 9.87 25.25 -29.42
CA ILE A 369 9.59 25.55 -30.85
C ILE A 369 10.89 25.55 -31.65
N ALA A 370 12.00 26.08 -31.12
CA ALA A 370 13.29 26.01 -31.81
C ALA A 370 13.74 24.55 -32.06
N GLU A 371 13.44 23.62 -31.16
CA GLU A 371 13.71 22.19 -31.36
C GLU A 371 12.72 21.54 -32.36
N GLN A 372 11.49 22.03 -32.47
CA GLN A 372 10.42 21.46 -33.29
C GLN A 372 9.61 22.58 -34.00
N PRO A 373 10.18 23.25 -35.02
CA PRO A 373 9.60 24.47 -35.58
C PRO A 373 8.30 24.27 -36.38
N ASN A 374 7.95 23.05 -36.72
CA ASN A 374 6.73 22.73 -37.47
C ASN A 374 5.63 22.11 -36.57
N SER A 375 5.77 22.17 -35.22
CA SER A 375 4.79 21.60 -34.32
C SER A 375 3.61 22.56 -34.10
N PHE A 376 2.45 22.30 -34.73
CA PHE A 376 1.21 23.04 -34.46
C PHE A 376 0.85 23.06 -32.98
N TYR A 377 1.12 21.95 -32.27
CA TYR A 377 0.89 21.82 -30.83
C TYR A 377 1.65 22.87 -30.02
N LEU A 378 2.94 23.05 -30.31
CA LEU A 378 3.78 24.01 -29.55
C LEU A 378 3.37 25.46 -29.81
N TYR A 379 2.94 25.80 -31.06
CA TYR A 379 2.41 27.13 -31.36
C TYR A 379 1.06 27.38 -30.66
N TYR A 380 0.20 26.38 -30.52
CA TYR A 380 -0.99 26.49 -29.70
C TYR A 380 -0.64 26.75 -28.24
N GLN A 381 0.33 26.01 -27.66
CA GLN A 381 0.77 26.24 -26.28
C GLN A 381 1.40 27.64 -26.14
N LYS A 382 2.16 28.12 -27.11
CA LYS A 382 2.67 29.50 -27.11
C LYS A 382 1.54 30.51 -27.10
N ALA A 383 0.50 30.32 -27.91
CA ALA A 383 -0.68 31.17 -27.89
C ALA A 383 -1.33 31.24 -26.51
N ARG A 384 -1.46 30.10 -25.79
CA ARG A 384 -1.96 30.04 -24.42
C ARG A 384 -1.09 30.82 -23.43
N VAL A 385 0.23 30.68 -23.51
CA VAL A 385 1.17 31.42 -22.68
C VAL A 385 1.05 32.91 -22.89
N LEU A 386 1.04 33.37 -24.15
CA LEU A 386 0.94 34.80 -24.50
C LEU A 386 -0.43 35.38 -24.12
N ALA A 387 -1.51 34.64 -24.32
CA ALA A 387 -2.85 35.01 -23.83
C ALA A 387 -2.88 35.21 -22.31
N ALA A 388 -2.29 34.28 -21.53
CA ALA A 388 -2.17 34.39 -20.10
C ALA A 388 -1.32 35.59 -19.66
N LYS A 389 -0.31 35.97 -20.41
CA LYS A 389 0.49 37.19 -20.23
C LYS A 389 -0.26 38.49 -20.58
N GLY A 390 -1.40 38.40 -21.23
CA GLY A 390 -2.14 39.56 -21.75
C GLY A 390 -1.65 40.09 -23.10
N ASP A 391 -0.68 39.42 -23.74
CA ASP A 391 -0.22 39.76 -25.10
C ASP A 391 -1.19 39.17 -26.13
N LYS A 392 -2.31 39.86 -26.33
CA LYS A 392 -3.37 39.45 -27.26
C LYS A 392 -2.86 39.34 -28.71
N ALA A 393 -2.02 40.29 -29.19
CA ALA A 393 -1.51 40.26 -30.55
C ALA A 393 -0.56 39.10 -30.80
N GLY A 394 0.38 38.85 -29.87
CA GLY A 394 1.27 37.70 -29.93
C GLY A 394 0.51 36.37 -29.84
N ALA A 395 -0.49 36.28 -28.93
CA ALA A 395 -1.34 35.10 -28.80
C ALA A 395 -2.11 34.78 -30.11
N GLU A 396 -2.72 35.79 -30.72
CA GLU A 396 -3.42 35.62 -32.01
C GLU A 396 -2.45 35.18 -33.13
N ALA A 397 -1.26 35.79 -33.23
CA ALA A 397 -0.25 35.40 -34.22
C ALA A 397 0.20 33.95 -34.03
N ALA A 398 0.46 33.51 -32.80
CA ALA A 398 0.84 32.14 -32.51
C ALA A 398 -0.30 31.15 -32.80
N ALA A 399 -1.55 31.49 -32.43
CA ALA A 399 -2.71 30.65 -32.73
C ALA A 399 -2.94 30.50 -34.24
N ARG A 400 -2.79 31.57 -35.02
CA ARG A 400 -2.87 31.51 -36.50
C ARG A 400 -1.77 30.64 -37.10
N LYS A 401 -0.55 30.70 -36.58
CA LYS A 401 0.53 29.79 -37.02
C LYS A 401 0.22 28.33 -36.68
N SER A 402 -0.35 28.07 -35.50
CA SER A 402 -0.85 26.73 -35.13
C SER A 402 -1.94 26.25 -36.09
N LEU A 403 -2.91 27.11 -36.46
CA LEU A 403 -3.95 26.80 -37.45
C LEU A 403 -3.37 26.44 -38.84
N GLU A 404 -2.43 27.24 -39.33
CA GLU A 404 -1.74 26.97 -40.58
C GLU A 404 -1.12 25.58 -40.60
N LEU A 405 -0.34 25.25 -39.60
CA LEU A 405 0.33 23.95 -39.48
C LEU A 405 -0.66 22.79 -39.27
N ALA A 406 -1.66 22.96 -38.40
CA ALA A 406 -2.68 21.94 -38.13
C ALA A 406 -3.53 21.64 -39.40
N SER A 407 -3.72 22.61 -40.31
CA SER A 407 -4.50 22.42 -41.52
C SER A 407 -3.91 21.36 -42.46
N THR A 408 -2.61 21.09 -42.36
CA THR A 408 -1.88 20.09 -43.18
C THR A 408 -1.83 18.71 -42.50
N GLU A 409 -2.31 18.58 -41.25
CA GLU A 409 -2.31 17.33 -40.50
C GLU A 409 -3.47 16.40 -40.90
N THR A 410 -3.39 15.16 -40.41
CA THR A 410 -4.46 14.16 -40.54
C THR A 410 -5.43 14.20 -39.35
N GLU A 411 -6.64 13.64 -39.52
CA GLU A 411 -7.58 13.48 -38.42
C GLU A 411 -7.06 12.44 -37.38
N PRO A 412 -7.41 12.59 -36.09
CA PRO A 412 -8.31 13.59 -35.48
C PRO A 412 -7.61 14.89 -35.08
N GLY A 413 -6.28 14.97 -35.10
CA GLY A 413 -5.52 16.14 -34.62
C GLY A 413 -5.88 17.43 -35.33
N LYS A 414 -6.15 17.37 -36.67
CA LYS A 414 -6.55 18.52 -37.46
C LYS A 414 -7.79 19.21 -36.92
N SER A 415 -8.92 18.51 -36.85
CA SER A 415 -10.19 19.10 -36.41
C SER A 415 -10.13 19.60 -34.97
N GLU A 416 -9.40 18.91 -34.09
CA GLU A 416 -9.24 19.31 -32.70
C GLU A 416 -8.52 20.66 -32.59
N TYR A 417 -7.36 20.81 -33.22
CA TYR A 417 -6.55 22.02 -33.11
C TYR A 417 -7.09 23.20 -33.92
N LEU A 418 -7.83 22.96 -34.99
CA LEU A 418 -8.60 24.01 -35.65
C LEU A 418 -9.61 24.62 -34.66
N ARG A 419 -10.44 23.81 -34.04
CA ARG A 419 -11.44 24.25 -33.06
C ARG A 419 -10.82 24.94 -31.82
N LEU A 420 -9.73 24.38 -31.27
CA LEU A 420 -9.06 24.96 -30.09
C LEU A 420 -8.47 26.34 -30.37
N ASN A 421 -7.80 26.53 -31.52
CA ASN A 421 -7.22 27.80 -31.87
C ASN A 421 -8.30 28.86 -32.22
N GLU A 422 -9.37 28.48 -32.90
CA GLU A 422 -10.50 29.38 -33.21
C GLU A 422 -11.16 29.85 -31.91
N ALA A 423 -11.38 28.95 -30.93
CA ALA A 423 -11.92 29.31 -29.65
C ALA A 423 -11.00 30.25 -28.86
N LEU A 424 -9.67 30.00 -28.89
CA LEU A 424 -8.70 30.88 -28.24
C LEU A 424 -8.73 32.28 -28.86
N ILE A 425 -8.66 32.40 -30.21
CA ILE A 425 -8.72 33.69 -30.92
C ILE A 425 -10.03 34.44 -30.61
N ALA A 426 -11.17 33.74 -30.58
CA ALA A 426 -12.45 34.35 -30.23
C ALA A 426 -12.44 34.91 -28.77
N GLY A 427 -11.79 34.24 -27.85
CA GLY A 427 -11.64 34.66 -26.44
C GLY A 427 -10.67 35.83 -26.21
N LEU A 428 -9.85 36.20 -27.22
CA LEU A 428 -8.93 37.35 -27.13
C LEU A 428 -9.60 38.71 -27.42
N LYS A 429 -10.77 38.69 -28.06
CA LYS A 429 -11.55 39.88 -28.39
C LYS A 429 -12.18 40.46 -27.11
#